data_e292e623f08b58aaf1737b0f2fc31213
#
_entry.id   e292e623f08b58aaf1737b0f2fc31213
#
_cell.length_a   1.000
_cell.length_b   1.000
_cell.length_c   1.000
_cell.angle_alpha   90.00
_cell.angle_beta   90.00
_cell.angle_gamma   90.00
#
_symmetry.space_group_name_H-M   'P 1'
#
loop_
_entity.id
_entity.type
_entity.pdbx_description
1 polymer ?
#
loop_
_entity_poly.entity_id
_entity_poly.type
_entity_poly.pdbx_seq_one_letter_code
_entity_poly.pdbx_strand_id
1 'polypeptide(L)'
;MTKVALRKIGFIEQNEVDDTWQQQQSATPQPPQRGTSPSVKWFASIDQAAATLEETVNQSSDGSYYESRLSFSLRQEADIAKAKKYARRPVVIYVNAVDGSQYTIGTKGYPATMITRNRFDGTNTREITVEVSYQTLTPVM
;
A
#
# COMPACT_ATOMS: atom_id res chain seq x y z
N MET A 1 18.38 5.44 1.12
CA MET A 1 16.98 5.34 0.69
C MET A 1 16.82 4.18 -0.29
N THR A 2 15.85 3.34 -0.07
CA THR A 2 15.56 2.21 -0.94
C THR A 2 14.26 2.48 -1.70
N LYS A 3 14.27 2.25 -3.01
CA LYS A 3 13.15 2.52 -3.89
C LYS A 3 12.89 1.31 -4.78
N VAL A 4 11.63 0.90 -4.89
CA VAL A 4 11.22 -0.30 -5.63
C VAL A 4 10.15 0.05 -6.63
N ALA A 5 10.27 -0.48 -7.84
CA ALA A 5 9.23 -0.38 -8.86
C ALA A 5 8.14 -1.42 -8.60
N LEU A 6 6.89 -1.04 -8.77
CA LEU A 6 5.73 -1.83 -8.36
C LEU A 6 4.96 -2.35 -9.55
N ARG A 7 4.40 -3.53 -9.38
CA ARG A 7 3.61 -4.23 -10.39
C ARG A 7 2.13 -4.28 -10.03
N LYS A 8 1.81 -4.53 -8.75
CA LYS A 8 0.44 -4.75 -8.31
C LYS A 8 0.27 -4.24 -6.89
N ILE A 9 -0.84 -3.60 -6.62
CA ILE A 9 -1.14 -3.03 -5.31
C ILE A 9 -2.58 -3.39 -4.93
N GLY A 10 -2.77 -3.78 -3.68
CA GLY A 10 -4.08 -4.07 -3.13
C GLY A 10 -4.13 -3.79 -1.64
N PHE A 11 -5.31 -3.94 -1.05
CA PHE A 11 -5.50 -3.65 0.37
C PHE A 11 -6.65 -4.47 0.96
N ILE A 12 -6.66 -4.55 2.30
CA ILE A 12 -7.76 -5.12 3.08
C ILE A 12 -8.10 -4.11 4.17
N GLU A 13 -9.39 -3.92 4.46
CA GLU A 13 -9.79 -3.08 5.59
C GLU A 13 -9.31 -3.68 6.90
N GLN A 14 -8.94 -2.83 7.86
CA GLN A 14 -8.42 -3.25 9.15
C GLN A 14 -9.32 -4.27 9.86
N ASN A 15 -10.63 -4.04 9.83
CA ASN A 15 -11.58 -4.90 10.53
C ASN A 15 -11.75 -6.27 9.88
N GLU A 16 -11.28 -6.45 8.66
CA GLU A 16 -11.33 -7.73 7.94
C GLU A 16 -10.05 -8.54 8.11
N VAL A 17 -9.01 -7.98 8.72
CA VAL A 17 -7.73 -8.65 8.89
C VAL A 17 -7.81 -9.62 10.07
N ASP A 18 -7.41 -10.85 9.81
CA ASP A 18 -7.34 -11.91 10.82
C ASP A 18 -6.01 -11.86 11.55
N ASP A 19 -6.02 -11.89 12.89
CA ASP A 19 -4.79 -11.82 13.68
C ASP A 19 -3.85 -12.98 13.40
N THR A 20 -4.39 -14.17 13.23
CA THR A 20 -3.59 -15.35 12.91
C THR A 20 -2.90 -15.20 11.56
N TRP A 21 -3.63 -14.67 10.59
CA TRP A 21 -3.09 -14.40 9.28
C TRP A 21 -1.97 -13.34 9.34
N GLN A 22 -2.12 -12.32 10.16
CA GLN A 22 -1.08 -11.31 10.35
C GLN A 22 0.20 -11.91 10.94
N GLN A 23 0.08 -12.84 11.85
CA GLN A 23 1.24 -13.54 12.43
C GLN A 23 1.97 -14.35 11.38
N GLN A 24 1.24 -14.98 10.46
CA GLN A 24 1.84 -15.71 9.35
C GLN A 24 2.59 -14.77 8.40
N GLN A 25 2.02 -13.59 8.19
CA GLN A 25 2.62 -12.60 7.30
C GLN A 25 3.91 -12.02 7.86
N SER A 26 4.06 -11.94 9.17
CA SER A 26 5.25 -11.36 9.76
C SER A 26 6.52 -12.17 9.49
N ALA A 27 6.39 -13.47 9.24
CA ALA A 27 7.53 -14.33 8.94
C ALA A 27 7.91 -14.31 7.47
N THR A 28 6.93 -14.30 6.58
CA THR A 28 7.12 -14.25 5.13
C THR A 28 6.03 -13.37 4.54
N PRO A 29 6.35 -12.15 4.10
CA PRO A 29 5.33 -11.24 3.58
C PRO A 29 4.74 -11.79 2.29
N GLN A 30 3.54 -12.34 2.40
CA GLN A 30 2.78 -12.86 1.27
C GLN A 30 1.33 -12.40 1.40
N PRO A 31 0.64 -12.15 0.28
CA PRO A 31 -0.79 -11.86 0.34
C PRO A 31 -1.55 -13.08 0.83
N PRO A 32 -2.75 -12.89 1.41
CA PRO A 32 -3.53 -14.01 1.91
C PRO A 32 -3.83 -15.01 0.80
N GLN A 33 -3.66 -16.28 1.17
CA GLN A 33 -3.88 -17.39 0.25
C GLN A 33 -5.11 -18.12 0.68
N ARG A 34 -6.14 -18.03 0.25
CA ARG A 34 -7.35 -18.76 0.52
C ARG A 34 -8.00 -18.62 1.85
N GLY A 35 -8.99 -19.00 1.71
CA GLY A 35 -10.05 -19.53 2.33
C GLY A 35 -10.61 -18.83 3.49
N THR A 36 -9.97 -18.86 4.60
CA THR A 36 -10.44 -18.21 5.81
C THR A 36 -9.96 -16.78 5.94
N SER A 37 -9.02 -16.37 5.10
CA SER A 37 -8.53 -15.00 5.09
C SER A 37 -9.40 -14.14 4.16
N PRO A 38 -9.65 -12.89 4.51
CA PRO A 38 -10.39 -11.99 3.63
C PRO A 38 -9.65 -11.77 2.32
N SER A 39 -10.41 -11.55 1.26
CA SER A 39 -9.83 -11.31 -0.06
C SER A 39 -9.20 -9.93 -0.13
N VAL A 40 -8.01 -9.86 -0.69
CA VAL A 40 -7.34 -8.59 -0.98
C VAL A 40 -8.09 -7.88 -2.11
N LYS A 41 -8.38 -6.61 -1.91
CA LYS A 41 -9.00 -5.78 -2.95
C LYS A 41 -7.89 -5.20 -3.81
N TRP A 42 -7.60 -5.85 -4.94
CA TRP A 42 -6.56 -5.41 -5.85
C TRP A 42 -7.05 -4.31 -6.78
N PHE A 43 -6.18 -3.35 -7.05
CA PHE A 43 -6.43 -2.41 -8.14
C PHE A 43 -6.19 -3.12 -9.47
N ALA A 44 -7.12 -2.98 -10.40
CA ALA A 44 -7.08 -3.70 -11.66
C ALA A 44 -5.94 -3.22 -12.58
N SER A 45 -5.65 -1.92 -12.54
CA SER A 45 -4.66 -1.34 -13.42
C SER A 45 -4.01 -0.13 -12.76
N ILE A 46 -2.72 -0.24 -12.47
CA ILE A 46 -1.93 0.89 -11.97
C ILE A 46 -0.96 1.33 -13.05
N ASP A 47 -0.59 2.60 -13.02
CA ASP A 47 0.46 3.10 -13.91
C ASP A 47 1.81 2.68 -13.34
N GLN A 48 2.38 1.61 -13.89
CA GLN A 48 3.62 1.05 -13.37
C GLN A 48 4.79 2.03 -13.45
N ALA A 49 4.78 2.93 -14.41
CA ALA A 49 5.83 3.92 -14.55
C ALA A 49 5.83 4.94 -13.40
N ALA A 50 4.67 5.16 -12.80
CA ALA A 50 4.51 6.11 -11.69
C ALA A 50 4.37 5.44 -10.33
N ALA A 51 4.34 4.10 -10.27
CA ALA A 51 4.11 3.38 -9.01
C ALA A 51 5.45 3.06 -8.33
N THR A 52 5.65 3.60 -7.14
CA THR A 52 6.89 3.39 -6.38
C THR A 52 6.63 3.21 -4.91
N LEU A 53 7.48 2.40 -4.29
CA LEU A 53 7.56 2.26 -2.84
C LEU A 53 8.97 2.67 -2.42
N GLU A 54 9.09 3.63 -1.50
CA GLU A 54 10.36 4.10 -0.98
C GLU A 54 10.41 3.90 0.52
N GLU A 55 11.58 3.52 1.01
CA GLU A 55 11.81 3.43 2.45
C GLU A 55 13.01 4.26 2.83
N THR A 56 12.86 5.11 3.83
CA THR A 56 13.90 5.99 4.33
C THR A 56 14.07 5.75 5.82
N VAL A 57 15.31 5.71 6.27
CA VAL A 57 15.63 5.65 7.70
C VAL A 57 15.79 7.09 8.20
N ASN A 58 15.00 7.46 9.20
CA ASN A 58 15.09 8.76 9.85
C ASN A 58 15.61 8.59 11.27
N GLN A 59 16.41 9.55 11.72
CA GLN A 59 16.93 9.55 13.07
C GLN A 59 16.39 10.74 13.85
N SER A 60 16.02 10.49 15.10
CA SER A 60 15.58 11.53 16.02
C SER A 60 16.36 11.38 17.34
N SER A 61 16.11 12.30 18.28
CA SER A 61 16.70 12.20 19.61
C SER A 61 16.27 10.93 20.36
N ASP A 62 15.14 10.36 19.97
CA ASP A 62 14.58 9.16 20.61
C ASP A 62 14.96 7.87 19.90
N GLY A 63 15.75 7.94 18.83
CA GLY A 63 16.20 6.77 18.09
C GLY A 63 15.90 6.87 16.60
N SER A 64 16.02 5.72 15.92
CA SER A 64 15.78 5.62 14.48
C SER A 64 14.41 5.04 14.20
N TYR A 65 13.81 5.48 13.11
CA TYR A 65 12.57 4.88 12.61
C TYR A 65 12.61 4.83 11.10
N TYR A 66 11.75 3.97 10.53
CA TYR A 66 11.63 3.80 9.09
C TYR A 66 10.38 4.49 8.61
N GLU A 67 10.49 5.22 7.51
CA GLU A 67 9.33 5.82 6.85
C GLU A 67 9.20 5.20 5.48
N SER A 68 8.04 4.59 5.24
CA SER A 68 7.69 4.00 3.95
C SER A 68 6.71 4.91 3.23
N ARG A 69 6.99 5.22 1.98
CA ARG A 69 6.12 6.04 1.14
C ARG A 69 5.75 5.27 -0.10
N LEU A 70 4.45 5.06 -0.26
CA LEU A 70 3.88 4.42 -1.42
C LEU A 70 3.16 5.49 -2.24
N SER A 71 3.42 5.52 -3.54
CA SER A 71 2.75 6.45 -4.44
C SER A 71 2.43 5.73 -5.74
N PHE A 72 1.20 5.86 -6.21
CA PHE A 72 0.78 5.29 -7.48
C PHE A 72 -0.41 6.08 -8.05
N SER A 73 -0.60 5.93 -9.36
CA SER A 73 -1.66 6.64 -10.08
C SER A 73 -2.67 5.67 -10.66
N LEU A 74 -3.94 6.10 -10.67
CA LEU A 74 -5.06 5.31 -11.18
C LEU A 74 -5.80 6.13 -12.24
N ARG A 75 -6.16 5.49 -13.34
CA ARG A 75 -6.89 6.13 -14.43
C ARG A 75 -8.22 5.47 -14.74
N GLN A 76 -8.41 4.21 -14.36
CA GLN A 76 -9.66 3.50 -14.60
C GLN A 76 -10.71 3.88 -13.57
N GLU A 77 -11.94 4.07 -14.02
CA GLU A 77 -13.05 4.51 -13.15
C GLU A 77 -13.29 3.56 -11.98
N ALA A 78 -13.23 2.26 -12.21
CA ALA A 78 -13.45 1.29 -11.14
C ALA A 78 -12.39 1.39 -10.06
N ASP A 79 -11.13 1.58 -10.44
CA ASP A 79 -10.02 1.72 -9.49
C ASP A 79 -10.10 3.05 -8.74
N ILE A 80 -10.46 4.13 -9.45
CA ILE A 80 -10.64 5.44 -8.85
C ILE A 80 -11.76 5.42 -7.81
N ALA A 81 -12.88 4.79 -8.14
CA ALA A 81 -14.02 4.66 -7.22
C ALA A 81 -13.62 3.87 -5.97
N LYS A 82 -12.88 2.78 -6.15
CA LYS A 82 -12.38 1.96 -5.04
C LYS A 82 -11.46 2.77 -4.13
N ALA A 83 -10.50 3.49 -4.69
CA ALA A 83 -9.58 4.29 -3.90
C ALA A 83 -10.30 5.39 -3.13
N LYS A 84 -11.25 6.07 -3.75
CA LYS A 84 -12.02 7.12 -3.08
C LYS A 84 -12.92 6.59 -1.98
N LYS A 85 -13.50 5.41 -2.18
CA LYS A 85 -14.37 4.79 -1.18
C LYS A 85 -13.59 4.46 0.10
N TYR A 86 -12.37 3.99 -0.04
CA TYR A 86 -11.56 3.52 1.09
C TYR A 86 -10.49 4.52 1.52
N ALA A 87 -10.43 5.70 0.92
CA ALA A 87 -9.49 6.73 1.31
C ALA A 87 -9.74 7.16 2.76
N ARG A 88 -8.65 7.37 3.49
CA ARG A 88 -8.67 7.77 4.91
C ARG A 88 -9.27 6.74 5.86
N ARG A 89 -9.55 5.53 5.38
CA ARG A 89 -9.97 4.44 6.24
C ARG A 89 -8.75 3.60 6.62
N PRO A 90 -8.75 2.97 7.81
CA PRO A 90 -7.63 2.12 8.20
C PRO A 90 -7.59 0.85 7.35
N VAL A 91 -6.44 0.59 6.73
CA VAL A 91 -6.26 -0.55 5.84
C VAL A 91 -4.88 -1.16 6.05
N VAL A 92 -4.71 -2.38 5.57
CA VAL A 92 -3.41 -3.04 5.43
C VAL A 92 -3.17 -3.20 3.93
N ILE A 93 -2.02 -2.75 3.45
CA ILE A 93 -1.73 -2.64 2.02
C ILE A 93 -0.73 -3.70 1.63
N TYR A 94 -1.00 -4.37 0.51
CA TYR A 94 -0.14 -5.41 -0.07
C TYR A 94 0.39 -4.94 -1.40
N VAL A 95 1.70 -5.10 -1.60
CA VAL A 95 2.39 -4.60 -2.76
C VAL A 95 3.25 -5.69 -3.36
N ASN A 96 3.09 -5.93 -4.67
CA ASN A 96 3.97 -6.82 -5.42
C ASN A 96 4.89 -5.98 -6.29
N ALA A 97 6.20 -6.20 -6.12
CA ALA A 97 7.20 -5.50 -6.91
C ALA A 97 7.45 -6.21 -8.25
N VAL A 98 8.06 -5.49 -9.17
CA VAL A 98 8.36 -6.02 -10.51
C VAL A 98 9.31 -7.21 -10.45
N ASP A 99 10.20 -7.24 -9.46
CA ASP A 99 11.16 -8.34 -9.27
C ASP A 99 10.55 -9.57 -8.59
N GLY A 100 9.27 -9.55 -8.27
CA GLY A 100 8.59 -10.66 -7.60
C GLY A 100 8.51 -10.54 -6.09
N SER A 101 9.18 -9.57 -5.49
CA SER A 101 9.11 -9.34 -4.05
C SER A 101 7.74 -8.86 -3.63
N GLN A 102 7.35 -9.19 -2.41
CA GLN A 102 6.06 -8.80 -1.85
C GLN A 102 6.27 -8.05 -0.54
N TYR A 103 5.55 -6.95 -0.37
CA TYR A 103 5.66 -6.12 0.81
C TYR A 103 4.29 -5.86 1.41
N THR A 104 4.24 -5.71 2.73
CA THR A 104 3.01 -5.40 3.45
C THR A 104 3.20 -4.09 4.21
N ILE A 105 2.30 -3.15 4.03
CA ILE A 105 2.32 -1.86 4.74
C ILE A 105 1.16 -1.83 5.71
N GLY A 106 1.48 -1.78 6.98
CA GLY A 106 0.48 -1.76 8.03
C GLY A 106 0.18 -3.13 8.62
N THR A 107 -0.42 -3.12 9.79
CA THR A 107 -0.91 -4.31 10.48
C THR A 107 -2.28 -4.00 11.04
N LYS A 108 -2.96 -5.02 11.56
CA LYS A 108 -4.26 -4.82 12.22
C LYS A 108 -4.13 -3.86 13.41
N GLY A 109 -3.05 -3.99 14.19
CA GLY A 109 -2.83 -3.14 15.36
C GLY A 109 -2.30 -1.75 15.03
N TYR A 110 -1.71 -1.59 13.84
CA TYR A 110 -1.18 -0.31 13.39
C TYR A 110 -1.42 -0.16 11.88
N PRO A 111 -2.64 0.18 11.49
CA PRO A 111 -3.01 0.23 10.07
C PRO A 111 -2.45 1.45 9.36
N ALA A 112 -2.41 1.36 8.04
CA ALA A 112 -2.08 2.47 7.16
C ALA A 112 -3.35 3.15 6.65
N THR A 113 -3.20 4.32 6.05
CA THR A 113 -4.29 5.03 5.39
C THR A 113 -3.83 5.51 4.02
N MET A 114 -4.76 5.48 3.07
CA MET A 114 -4.53 6.00 1.73
C MET A 114 -5.07 7.41 1.63
N ILE A 115 -4.32 8.29 0.97
CA ILE A 115 -4.75 9.65 0.68
C ILE A 115 -4.81 9.80 -0.83
N THR A 116 -5.92 10.34 -1.34
CA THR A 116 -6.10 10.52 -2.77
C THR A 116 -5.99 11.98 -3.14
N ARG A 117 -5.36 12.25 -4.29
CA ARG A 117 -5.26 13.58 -4.87
C ARG A 117 -5.75 13.53 -6.31
N ASN A 118 -6.65 14.41 -6.64
CA ASN A 118 -7.09 14.56 -8.03
C ASN A 118 -6.00 15.24 -8.84
N ARG A 119 -5.79 14.74 -10.03
CA ARG A 119 -4.84 15.33 -10.97
C ARG A 119 -5.53 15.46 -12.32
N PHE A 120 -5.54 16.67 -12.84
CA PHE A 120 -6.06 16.97 -14.17
C PHE A 120 -4.90 17.51 -15.01
N ASP A 121 -4.60 16.84 -16.11
CA ASP A 121 -3.75 17.43 -17.12
C ASP A 121 -4.64 18.16 -18.12
N GLY A 122 -4.04 18.84 -19.08
CA GLY A 122 -4.79 19.64 -20.06
C GLY A 122 -5.55 18.84 -21.12
N THR A 123 -5.64 17.51 -20.98
CA THR A 123 -6.23 16.63 -21.99
C THR A 123 -7.56 16.03 -21.57
N ASN A 124 -8.16 16.49 -20.47
CA ASN A 124 -9.41 15.98 -19.91
C ASN A 124 -9.32 14.54 -19.41
N THR A 125 -8.15 13.97 -19.27
CA THR A 125 -7.97 12.64 -18.72
C THR A 125 -8.06 12.71 -17.21
N ARG A 126 -8.99 11.96 -16.66
CA ARG A 126 -9.14 11.86 -15.21
C ARG A 126 -8.09 10.93 -14.65
N GLU A 127 -7.34 11.41 -13.68
CA GLU A 127 -6.32 10.65 -13.00
C GLU A 127 -6.32 11.03 -11.53
N ILE A 128 -6.17 10.04 -10.65
CA ILE A 128 -5.91 10.32 -9.24
C ILE A 128 -4.58 9.71 -8.84
N THR A 129 -3.91 10.35 -7.91
CA THR A 129 -2.70 9.84 -7.28
C THR A 129 -3.06 9.38 -5.88
N VAL A 130 -2.67 8.17 -5.53
CA VAL A 130 -2.83 7.62 -4.18
C VAL A 130 -1.48 7.65 -3.49
N GLU A 131 -1.45 8.20 -2.27
CA GLU A 131 -0.24 8.30 -1.48
C GLU A 131 -0.46 7.67 -0.11
N VAL A 132 0.55 6.96 0.38
CA VAL A 132 0.58 6.37 1.71
C VAL A 132 1.90 6.72 2.36
N SER A 133 1.86 7.23 3.59
CA SER A 133 3.04 7.45 4.41
C SER A 133 2.90 6.64 5.68
N TYR A 134 3.90 5.82 6.01
CA TYR A 134 3.81 4.89 7.11
C TYR A 134 5.14 4.83 7.85
N GLN A 135 5.09 4.97 9.18
CA GLN A 135 6.29 4.98 10.03
C GLN A 135 6.29 3.74 10.91
N THR A 136 7.44 3.07 10.98
CA THR A 136 7.61 1.88 11.79
C THR A 136 8.98 1.86 12.45
N LEU A 137 9.10 1.03 13.49
CA LEU A 137 10.41 0.79 14.13
C LEU A 137 11.19 -0.30 13.42
N THR A 138 10.55 -1.07 12.54
CA THR A 138 11.18 -2.13 11.76
C THR A 138 10.96 -1.87 10.28
N PRO A 139 11.89 -2.27 9.41
CA PRO A 139 11.72 -2.01 7.98
C PRO A 139 10.56 -2.82 7.38
N VAL A 140 9.87 -2.21 6.42
CA VAL A 140 8.86 -2.87 5.60
C VAL A 140 9.55 -3.68 4.50
N MET A 141 10.63 -3.15 3.98
CA MET A 141 11.40 -3.78 2.91
C MET A 141 12.62 -4.54 3.42
#